data_0a74ac49591b7cca68a5169a88280865
#
_entry.id   0a74ac49591b7cca68a5169a88280865
#
_cell.length_a   1.000
_cell.length_b   1.000
_cell.length_c   1.000
_cell.angle_alpha   90.00
_cell.angle_beta   90.00
_cell.angle_gamma   90.00
#
_symmetry.space_group_name_H-M   'P 1'
#
loop_
_entity.id
_entity.type
_entity.pdbx_description
1 polymer ?
#
loop_
_entity_poly.entity_id
_entity_poly.type
_entity_poly.pdbx_seq_one_letter_code
_entity_poly.pdbx_strand_id
1 'polypeptide(L)'
;LASSAASDVYKRQKEEVAYQDGQIVSKTLAQNDAVSVTLFSFAKGEEISTHASGGDAFVTCLDGVGEVTIDGEKFQLTEGQSIVMPAGHPHAVYGKEQFKMLLVVVF
;
A
#
# COMPACT_ATOMS: atom_id res chain seq x y z
N LEU A 1 -16.71 -22.37 11.49
CA LEU A 1 -16.64 -21.50 10.32
C LEU A 1 -15.84 -22.14 9.19
N ALA A 2 -16.43 -23.12 8.56
CA ALA A 2 -15.78 -23.79 7.44
C ALA A 2 -16.45 -23.45 6.09
N SER A 3 -17.24 -22.37 6.04
CA SER A 3 -17.90 -21.95 4.81
C SER A 3 -16.92 -21.28 3.85
N SER A 4 -17.20 -21.32 2.57
CA SER A 4 -16.43 -20.61 1.55
C SER A 4 -16.33 -19.12 1.84
N ALA A 5 -17.41 -18.49 2.33
CA ALA A 5 -17.41 -17.08 2.68
C ALA A 5 -16.43 -16.79 3.81
N ALA A 6 -16.33 -17.64 4.83
CA ALA A 6 -15.35 -17.49 5.89
C ALA A 6 -13.92 -17.64 5.37
N SER A 7 -13.69 -18.57 4.46
CA SER A 7 -12.37 -18.77 3.84
C SER A 7 -11.93 -17.54 3.04
N ASP A 8 -12.84 -16.84 2.40
CA ASP A 8 -12.53 -15.67 1.59
C ASP A 8 -12.05 -14.48 2.43
N VAL A 9 -12.38 -14.43 3.74
CA VAL A 9 -11.92 -13.36 4.63
C VAL A 9 -10.51 -13.61 5.18
N TYR A 10 -9.97 -14.80 5.04
CA TYR A 10 -8.67 -15.19 5.60
C TYR A 10 -7.55 -15.25 4.59
N LYS A 11 -7.73 -14.65 3.44
CA LYS A 11 -6.69 -14.64 2.43
C LYS A 11 -5.48 -13.82 2.88
N ARG A 12 -4.30 -14.32 2.55
CA ARG A 12 -3.08 -13.55 2.79
C ARG A 12 -3.02 -12.39 1.83
N GLN A 13 -2.94 -11.18 2.35
CA GLN A 13 -3.01 -9.97 1.55
C GLN A 13 -1.93 -9.90 0.48
N LYS A 14 -0.71 -10.32 0.78
CA LYS A 14 0.37 -10.29 -0.20
C LYS A 14 0.17 -11.27 -1.37
N GLU A 15 -0.73 -12.23 -1.24
CA GLU A 15 -1.08 -13.17 -2.30
C GLU A 15 -2.22 -12.69 -3.18
N GLU A 16 -2.93 -11.62 -2.76
CA GLU A 16 -4.08 -11.08 -3.47
C GLU A 16 -3.72 -10.15 -4.62
N VAL A 17 -2.47 -9.72 -4.69
CA VAL A 17 -1.98 -8.83 -5.73
C VAL A 17 -0.62 -9.33 -6.22
N ALA A 18 -0.53 -9.63 -7.53
CA ALA A 18 0.67 -10.18 -8.14
C ALA A 18 1.57 -9.07 -8.69
N TYR A 19 2.89 -9.31 -8.72
CA TYR A 19 3.80 -8.44 -9.45
C TYR A 19 3.59 -8.57 -10.95
N GLN A 20 3.62 -7.46 -11.66
CA GLN A 20 3.62 -7.42 -13.11
C GLN A 20 4.72 -6.47 -13.59
N ASP A 21 5.53 -6.93 -14.54
CA ASP A 21 6.67 -6.18 -15.03
C ASP A 21 6.28 -4.79 -15.52
N GLY A 22 7.00 -3.78 -15.03
CA GLY A 22 6.83 -2.39 -15.43
C GLY A 22 5.51 -1.77 -14.98
N GLN A 23 4.82 -2.37 -14.01
CA GLN A 23 3.49 -1.94 -13.60
C GLN A 23 3.33 -1.79 -12.10
N ILE A 24 2.38 -0.93 -11.73
CA ILE A 24 1.77 -0.90 -10.40
C ILE A 24 0.39 -1.53 -10.56
N VAL A 25 0.10 -2.54 -9.75
CA VAL A 25 -1.20 -3.21 -9.73
C VAL A 25 -1.89 -2.91 -8.40
N SER A 26 -3.16 -2.59 -8.44
CA SER A 26 -3.93 -2.31 -7.22
C SER A 26 -5.20 -3.15 -7.15
N LYS A 27 -5.62 -3.45 -5.91
CA LYS A 27 -6.87 -4.13 -5.63
C LYS A 27 -7.52 -3.47 -4.42
N THR A 28 -8.67 -2.86 -4.63
CA THR A 28 -9.44 -2.25 -3.54
C THR A 28 -10.20 -3.33 -2.79
N LEU A 29 -9.97 -3.43 -1.49
CA LEU A 29 -10.64 -4.40 -0.62
C LEU A 29 -11.91 -3.84 -0.01
N ALA A 30 -11.91 -2.56 0.35
CA ALA A 30 -13.05 -1.88 0.93
C ALA A 30 -12.93 -0.39 0.69
N GLN A 31 -14.05 0.28 0.49
CA GLN A 31 -14.06 1.72 0.29
C GLN A 31 -15.43 2.29 0.66
N ASN A 32 -15.42 3.37 1.45
CA ASN A 32 -16.58 4.18 1.76
C ASN A 32 -16.13 5.61 2.08
N ASP A 33 -17.06 6.45 2.53
CA ASP A 33 -16.76 7.87 2.81
C ASP A 33 -15.80 8.05 3.99
N ALA A 34 -15.66 7.04 4.85
CA ALA A 34 -14.83 7.10 6.05
C ALA A 34 -13.44 6.48 5.84
N VAL A 35 -13.34 5.42 5.01
CA VAL A 35 -12.11 4.64 4.90
C VAL A 35 -11.95 4.04 3.50
N SER A 36 -10.70 3.93 3.07
CA SER A 36 -10.32 3.20 1.86
C SER A 36 -9.21 2.21 2.22
N VAL A 37 -9.36 0.95 1.78
CA VAL A 37 -8.38 -0.13 2.00
C VAL A 37 -8.00 -0.71 0.65
N THR A 38 -6.74 -0.57 0.27
CA THR A 38 -6.24 -1.00 -1.05
C THR A 38 -4.91 -1.73 -0.92
N LEU A 39 -4.77 -2.80 -1.68
CA LEU A 39 -3.49 -3.49 -1.86
C LEU A 39 -2.82 -3.00 -3.13
N PHE A 40 -1.50 -2.86 -3.07
CA PHE A 40 -0.67 -2.49 -4.22
C PHE A 40 0.48 -3.46 -4.39
N SER A 41 0.85 -3.73 -5.64
CA SER A 41 2.13 -4.31 -5.98
C SER A 41 2.86 -3.37 -6.95
N PHE A 42 4.14 -3.14 -6.68
CA PHE A 42 5.00 -2.29 -7.51
C PHE A 42 6.08 -3.16 -8.13
N ALA A 43 6.23 -3.12 -9.43
CA ALA A 43 7.46 -3.60 -10.05
C ALA A 43 8.62 -2.72 -9.57
N LYS A 44 9.84 -3.27 -9.54
CA LYS A 44 11.03 -2.51 -9.17
C LYS A 44 11.13 -1.24 -10.02
N GLY A 45 11.34 -0.11 -9.37
CA GLY A 45 11.52 1.18 -10.03
C GLY A 45 10.22 1.94 -10.31
N GLU A 46 9.06 1.34 -10.08
CA GLU A 46 7.80 2.03 -10.26
C GLU A 46 7.48 2.94 -9.08
N GLU A 47 6.79 4.04 -9.36
CA GLU A 47 6.56 5.10 -8.38
C GLU A 47 5.16 5.68 -8.50
N ILE A 48 4.53 5.93 -7.36
CA ILE A 48 3.41 6.85 -7.26
C ILE A 48 4.00 8.21 -6.91
N SER A 49 3.89 9.18 -7.85
CA SER A 49 4.50 10.48 -7.72
C SER A 49 3.94 11.28 -6.54
N THR A 50 4.66 12.34 -6.16
CA THR A 50 4.30 13.18 -5.02
C THR A 50 2.89 13.75 -5.16
N HIS A 51 2.09 13.55 -4.13
CA HIS A 51 0.73 14.07 -4.01
C HIS A 51 0.39 14.21 -2.52
N ALA A 52 -0.75 14.81 -2.21
CA ALA A 52 -1.26 14.91 -0.86
C ALA A 52 -2.66 14.27 -0.81
N SER A 53 -2.97 13.61 0.28
CA SER A 53 -4.26 12.96 0.52
C SER A 53 -5.10 13.81 1.46
N GLY A 54 -6.43 13.76 1.30
CA GLY A 54 -7.38 14.40 2.22
C GLY A 54 -7.55 13.66 3.55
N GLY A 55 -7.01 12.45 3.67
CA GLY A 55 -7.06 11.64 4.88
C GLY A 55 -5.68 11.18 5.32
N ASP A 56 -5.58 10.69 6.54
CA ASP A 56 -4.37 10.06 7.04
C ASP A 56 -4.20 8.70 6.37
N ALA A 57 -3.04 8.45 5.79
CA ALA A 57 -2.74 7.22 5.07
C ALA A 57 -1.77 6.35 5.86
N PHE A 58 -2.19 5.12 6.15
CA PHE A 58 -1.38 4.13 6.85
C PHE A 58 -0.89 3.10 5.84
N VAL A 59 0.42 2.95 5.73
CA VAL A 59 1.07 2.03 4.80
C VAL A 59 1.79 0.93 5.57
N THR A 60 1.52 -0.33 5.23
CA THR A 60 2.25 -1.48 5.73
C THR A 60 2.92 -2.20 4.57
N CYS A 61 4.23 -2.43 4.65
CA CYS A 61 4.95 -3.25 3.69
C CYS A 61 4.61 -4.72 3.92
N LEU A 62 4.12 -5.38 2.86
CA LEU A 62 3.77 -6.81 2.89
C LEU A 62 4.87 -7.68 2.31
N ASP A 63 5.66 -7.15 1.39
CA ASP A 63 6.70 -7.89 0.68
C ASP A 63 7.66 -6.91 0.01
N GLY A 64 8.93 -7.28 -0.12
CA GLY A 64 9.93 -6.49 -0.83
C GLY A 64 10.45 -5.28 -0.07
N VAL A 65 10.84 -4.25 -0.82
CA VAL A 65 11.41 -3.02 -0.25
C VAL A 65 10.78 -1.81 -0.92
N GLY A 66 10.07 -1.02 -0.12
CA GLY A 66 9.49 0.25 -0.56
C GLY A 66 10.22 1.44 0.06
N GLU A 67 10.09 2.59 -0.59
CA GLU A 67 10.58 3.85 -0.08
C GLU A 67 9.43 4.85 -0.08
N VAL A 68 9.12 5.38 1.09
CA VAL A 68 8.07 6.39 1.26
C VAL A 68 8.76 7.73 1.52
N THR A 69 8.38 8.75 0.76
CA THR A 69 8.88 10.10 0.97
C THR A 69 7.74 10.96 1.52
N ILE A 70 7.96 11.60 2.66
CA ILE A 70 7.00 12.50 3.30
C ILE A 70 7.70 13.84 3.55
N ASP A 71 7.15 14.93 3.03
CA ASP A 71 7.74 16.29 3.16
C ASP A 71 9.22 16.30 2.74
N GLY A 72 9.58 15.52 1.72
CA GLY A 72 10.94 15.42 1.21
C GLY A 72 11.86 14.48 1.98
N GLU A 73 11.43 13.91 3.10
CA GLU A 73 12.20 12.96 3.89
C GLU A 73 11.88 11.53 3.47
N LYS A 74 12.91 10.72 3.25
CA LYS A 74 12.78 9.34 2.75
C LYS A 74 12.83 8.32 3.88
N PHE A 75 11.91 7.37 3.83
CA PHE A 75 11.82 6.25 4.78
C PHE A 75 11.77 4.94 4.01
N GLN A 76 12.64 4.00 4.35
CA GLN A 76 12.63 2.68 3.75
C GLN A 76 11.73 1.76 4.56
N LEU A 77 10.86 1.00 3.86
CA LEU A 77 10.01 -0.02 4.47
C LEU A 77 10.37 -1.40 3.96
N THR A 78 10.52 -2.33 4.89
CA THR A 78 10.64 -3.75 4.59
C THR A 78 9.46 -4.51 5.20
N GLU A 79 9.32 -5.81 4.89
CA GLU A 79 8.18 -6.61 5.30
C GLU A 79 7.84 -6.45 6.79
N GLY A 80 6.59 -6.14 7.08
CA GLY A 80 6.07 -5.96 8.43
C GLY A 80 6.20 -4.55 9.00
N GLN A 81 6.93 -3.65 8.32
CA GLN A 81 7.06 -2.26 8.77
C GLN A 81 5.92 -1.40 8.23
N SER A 82 5.53 -0.39 9.02
CA SER A 82 4.45 0.53 8.69
C SER A 82 4.86 1.98 8.90
N ILE A 83 4.17 2.87 8.20
CA ILE A 83 4.35 4.32 8.34
C ILE A 83 3.00 5.02 8.15
N VAL A 84 2.81 6.15 8.82
CA VAL A 84 1.66 7.03 8.59
C VAL A 84 2.11 8.21 7.74
N MET A 85 1.37 8.45 6.65
CA MET A 85 1.50 9.65 5.82
C MET A 85 0.36 10.58 6.21
N PRO A 86 0.63 11.67 6.97
CA PRO A 86 -0.43 12.53 7.49
C PRO A 86 -1.20 13.26 6.38
N ALA A 87 -2.49 13.50 6.62
CA ALA A 87 -3.33 14.27 5.70
C ALA A 87 -2.70 15.63 5.37
N GLY A 88 -2.78 16.01 4.10
CA GLY A 88 -2.27 17.31 3.63
C GLY A 88 -0.77 17.41 3.47
N HIS A 89 0.01 16.41 3.85
CA HIS A 89 1.46 16.40 3.67
C HIS A 89 1.82 15.76 2.33
N PRO A 90 2.68 16.39 1.51
CA PRO A 90 3.15 15.80 0.27
C PRO A 90 3.87 14.49 0.52
N HIS A 91 3.51 13.45 -0.23
CA HIS A 91 4.14 12.14 -0.10
C HIS A 91 4.24 11.42 -1.45
N ALA A 92 5.20 10.51 -1.56
CA ALA A 92 5.42 9.65 -2.71
C ALA A 92 5.78 8.25 -2.24
N VAL A 93 5.52 7.26 -3.08
CA VAL A 93 5.84 5.85 -2.79
C VAL A 93 6.60 5.27 -3.98
N TYR A 94 7.74 4.63 -3.71
CA TYR A 94 8.64 4.11 -4.71
C TYR A 94 8.98 2.64 -4.42
N GLY A 95 8.95 1.80 -5.44
CA GLY A 95 9.43 0.43 -5.38
C GLY A 95 10.94 0.37 -5.51
N LYS A 96 11.67 0.42 -4.40
CA LYS A 96 13.13 0.35 -4.41
C LYS A 96 13.61 -1.01 -4.90
N GLU A 97 12.93 -2.06 -4.49
CA GLU A 97 12.85 -3.36 -5.13
C GLU A 97 11.38 -3.60 -5.48
N GLN A 98 11.02 -4.75 -6.04
CA GLN A 98 9.60 -5.07 -6.14
C GLN A 98 8.99 -5.03 -4.73
N PHE A 99 7.77 -4.53 -4.61
CA PHE A 99 7.23 -4.13 -3.32
C PHE A 99 5.72 -4.29 -3.31
N LYS A 100 5.18 -4.86 -2.23
CA LYS A 100 3.74 -4.92 -1.99
C LYS A 100 3.41 -4.17 -0.71
N MET A 101 2.30 -3.43 -0.73
CA MET A 101 1.84 -2.70 0.44
C MET A 101 0.33 -2.79 0.62
N LEU A 102 -0.09 -2.68 1.87
CA LEU A 102 -1.46 -2.40 2.25
C LEU A 102 -1.54 -0.91 2.55
N LEU A 103 -2.50 -0.24 1.92
CA LEU A 103 -2.78 1.18 2.15
C LEU A 103 -4.16 1.33 2.77
N VAL A 104 -4.22 1.95 3.94
CA VAL A 104 -5.47 2.32 4.61
C VAL A 104 -5.53 3.83 4.71
N VAL A 105 -6.54 4.45 4.11
CA VAL A 105 -6.76 5.89 4.21
C VAL A 105 -7.99 6.13 5.06
N VAL A 106 -7.83 6.95 6.08
CA VAL A 106 -8.91 7.36 7.00
C VAL A 106 -9.24 8.83 6.72
N PHE A 107 -10.42 9.04 6.20
CA PHE A 107 -10.88 10.38 5.81
C PHE A 107 -11.47 11.19 6.96
#